data_a3ae13e506be27a488eb3a7bcb76d347
#
_entry.id   a3ae13e506be27a488eb3a7bcb76d347
#
_cell.length_a   1.000
_cell.length_b   1.000
_cell.length_c   1.000
_cell.angle_alpha   90.00
_cell.angle_beta   90.00
_cell.angle_gamma   90.00
#
_symmetry.space_group_name_H-M   'P 1'
#
loop_
_entity.id
_entity.type
_entity.pdbx_description
1 polymer ?
#
loop_
_entity_poly.entity_id
_entity_poly.type
_entity_poly.pdbx_seq_one_letter_code
_entity_poly.pdbx_strand_id
1 'polypeptide(L)'
;MRQSGLPIQFYGFVEGDDIAAGTVDVVVTDGFAGNIALKTAEGTARLYGGYIRNAFKRSLMSRAGYLLARPALKMLRERLDPRTYNGAMFLGLNGVCIKSHGGTDAYGFAHALEVAHHLTTKSINDSIKEDFRQVQLDMESHAQVATG
;
A
#
# COMPACT_ATOMS: atom_id res chain seq x y z
N MET A 1 -3.57 1.57 21.94
CA MET A 1 -3.48 0.36 21.12
C MET A 1 -2.96 -0.86 21.88
N ARG A 2 -1.79 -0.86 22.53
CA ARG A 2 -1.31 -2.06 23.31
C ARG A 2 -2.29 -2.55 24.39
N GLN A 3 -3.13 -1.67 24.92
CA GLN A 3 -4.10 -1.96 25.99
C GLN A 3 -5.55 -1.95 25.49
N SER A 4 -5.78 -1.90 24.18
CA SER A 4 -7.14 -1.75 23.63
C SER A 4 -7.94 -3.06 23.55
N GLY A 5 -7.32 -4.22 23.81
CA GLY A 5 -7.99 -5.52 23.63
C GLY A 5 -8.29 -5.90 22.17
N LEU A 6 -7.89 -5.07 21.21
CA LEU A 6 -8.10 -5.34 19.78
C LEU A 6 -7.34 -6.59 19.33
N PRO A 7 -7.89 -7.42 18.44
CA PRO A 7 -7.23 -8.62 17.91
C PRO A 7 -6.15 -8.26 16.87
N ILE A 8 -5.30 -7.29 17.22
CA ILE A 8 -4.16 -6.84 16.40
C ILE A 8 -2.87 -6.95 17.19
N GLN A 9 -1.79 -7.33 16.53
CA GLN A 9 -0.47 -7.28 17.10
C GLN A 9 0.11 -5.87 16.88
N PHE A 10 0.05 -5.03 17.91
CA PHE A 10 0.66 -3.71 17.85
C PHE A 10 2.18 -3.82 17.94
N TYR A 11 2.85 -3.69 16.80
CA TYR A 11 4.30 -3.79 16.68
C TYR A 11 5.01 -2.62 17.42
N GLY A 12 4.51 -1.41 17.24
CA GLY A 12 5.07 -0.22 17.83
C GLY A 12 5.49 0.81 16.80
N PHE A 13 6.64 1.43 17.02
CA PHE A 13 7.25 2.37 16.09
C PHE A 13 7.98 1.61 14.97
N VAL A 14 7.84 2.09 13.74
CA VAL A 14 8.52 1.58 12.55
C VAL A 14 9.22 2.71 11.82
N GLU A 15 10.28 2.38 11.10
CA GLU A 15 11.05 3.31 10.28
C GLU A 15 10.74 3.13 8.78
N GLY A 16 11.28 4.00 7.94
CA GLY A 16 10.98 3.97 6.51
C GLY A 16 11.46 2.72 5.78
N ASP A 17 12.52 2.09 6.23
CA ASP A 17 13.07 0.83 5.71
C ASP A 17 12.20 -0.38 6.07
N ASP A 18 11.52 -0.36 7.23
CA ASP A 18 10.56 -1.39 7.63
C ASP A 18 9.40 -1.51 6.63
N ILE A 19 8.99 -0.38 6.02
CA ILE A 19 7.93 -0.38 4.99
C ILE A 19 8.36 -1.24 3.79
N ALA A 20 9.60 -1.05 3.33
CA ALA A 20 10.13 -1.81 2.20
C ALA A 20 10.44 -3.26 2.56
N ALA A 21 10.86 -3.52 3.79
CA ALA A 21 11.11 -4.86 4.31
C ALA A 21 9.82 -5.68 4.53
N GLY A 22 8.67 -5.00 4.69
CA GLY A 22 7.41 -5.66 5.01
C GLY A 22 7.40 -6.21 6.45
N THR A 23 8.03 -5.51 7.39
CA THR A 23 8.14 -5.91 8.79
C THR A 23 6.77 -5.99 9.46
N VAL A 24 5.81 -5.20 8.99
CA VAL A 24 4.42 -5.15 9.47
C VAL A 24 3.45 -5.13 8.30
N ASP A 25 2.22 -5.59 8.52
CA ASP A 25 1.17 -5.63 7.49
C ASP A 25 0.55 -4.25 7.23
N VAL A 26 0.50 -3.40 8.25
CA VAL A 26 -0.13 -2.07 8.16
C VAL A 26 0.74 -1.03 8.88
N VAL A 27 1.05 0.04 8.19
CA VAL A 27 1.73 1.23 8.73
C VAL A 27 0.74 2.39 8.75
N VAL A 28 0.55 2.99 9.92
CA VAL A 28 -0.27 4.19 10.09
C VAL A 28 0.64 5.40 10.22
N THR A 29 0.44 6.40 9.36
CA THR A 29 1.21 7.64 9.34
C THR A 29 0.30 8.82 9.05
N ASP A 30 0.77 10.04 9.33
CA ASP A 30 0.11 11.25 8.83
C ASP A 30 0.24 11.38 7.31
N GLY A 31 -0.64 12.16 6.69
CA GLY A 31 -0.71 12.27 5.23
C GLY A 31 0.51 12.94 4.61
N PHE A 32 1.22 13.80 5.35
CA PHE A 32 2.42 14.47 4.84
C PHE A 32 3.62 13.52 4.82
N ALA A 33 3.91 12.86 5.95
CA ALA A 33 5.01 11.90 6.05
C ALA A 33 4.80 10.70 5.11
N GLY A 34 3.58 10.14 5.07
CA GLY A 34 3.23 9.05 4.15
C GLY A 34 3.37 9.44 2.69
N ASN A 35 2.98 10.66 2.31
CA ASN A 35 3.14 11.14 0.94
C ASN A 35 4.61 11.38 0.57
N ILE A 36 5.44 11.87 1.48
CA ILE A 36 6.89 11.98 1.27
C ILE A 36 7.50 10.60 1.06
N ALA A 37 7.22 9.63 1.93
CA ALA A 37 7.73 8.27 1.82
C ALA A 37 7.35 7.66 0.45
N LEU A 38 6.07 7.74 0.06
CA LEU A 38 5.58 7.24 -1.22
C LEU A 38 6.27 7.91 -2.41
N LYS A 39 6.36 9.24 -2.42
CA LYS A 39 6.99 10.00 -3.51
C LYS A 39 8.49 9.76 -3.60
N THR A 40 9.16 9.58 -2.47
CA THR A 40 10.58 9.21 -2.42
C THR A 40 10.80 7.83 -3.01
N ALA A 41 9.99 6.85 -2.62
CA ALA A 41 10.08 5.49 -3.18
C ALA A 41 9.83 5.48 -4.70
N GLU A 42 8.78 6.16 -5.19
CA GLU A 42 8.50 6.31 -6.62
C GLU A 42 9.65 7.00 -7.38
N GLY A 43 10.22 8.06 -6.81
CA GLY A 43 11.34 8.80 -7.39
C GLY A 43 12.60 7.95 -7.47
N THR A 44 12.91 7.24 -6.39
CA THR A 44 14.06 6.34 -6.30
C THR A 44 13.96 5.19 -7.31
N ALA A 45 12.79 4.56 -7.42
CA ALA A 45 12.57 3.49 -8.40
C ALA A 45 12.78 3.98 -9.86
N ARG A 46 12.30 5.19 -10.18
CA ARG A 46 12.52 5.83 -11.50
C ARG A 46 14.00 6.13 -11.75
N LEU A 47 14.70 6.63 -10.74
CA LEU A 47 16.13 6.95 -10.82
C LEU A 47 16.97 5.70 -11.10
N TYR A 48 16.76 4.63 -10.33
CA TYR A 48 17.45 3.35 -10.54
C TYR A 48 17.10 2.73 -11.89
N GLY A 49 15.85 2.78 -12.31
CA GLY A 49 15.45 2.34 -13.65
C GLY A 49 16.19 3.10 -14.77
N GLY A 50 16.43 4.40 -14.58
CA GLY A 50 17.24 5.22 -15.47
C GLY A 50 18.71 4.78 -15.50
N TYR A 51 19.31 4.55 -14.35
CA TYR A 51 20.71 4.10 -14.25
C TYR A 51 20.92 2.73 -14.91
N ILE A 52 20.03 1.77 -14.63
CA ILE A 52 20.08 0.43 -15.25
C ILE A 52 19.99 0.55 -16.77
N ARG A 53 19.04 1.34 -17.29
CA ARG A 53 18.91 1.57 -18.74
C ARG A 53 20.16 2.16 -19.35
N ASN A 54 20.78 3.15 -18.69
CA ASN A 54 22.00 3.79 -19.18
C ASN A 54 23.21 2.85 -19.12
N ALA A 55 23.32 2.01 -18.08
CA ALA A 55 24.37 1.01 -17.98
C ALA A 55 24.33 0.02 -19.16
N PHE A 56 23.14 -0.46 -19.52
CA PHE A 56 22.98 -1.38 -20.65
C PHE A 56 23.22 -0.72 -22.03
N LYS A 57 23.17 0.61 -22.13
CA LYS A 57 23.47 1.32 -23.39
C LYS A 57 24.96 1.52 -23.63
N ARG A 58 25.81 1.28 -22.64
CA ARG A 58 27.21 1.74 -22.61
C ARG A 58 28.13 1.01 -23.59
N SER A 59 27.85 -0.25 -23.96
CA SER A 59 28.68 -1.02 -24.89
C SER A 59 27.83 -2.01 -25.69
N LEU A 60 28.39 -2.56 -26.77
CA LEU A 60 27.73 -3.62 -27.54
C LEU A 60 27.54 -4.90 -26.71
N MET A 61 28.50 -5.24 -25.85
CA MET A 61 28.41 -6.37 -24.95
C MET A 61 27.29 -6.18 -23.92
N SER A 62 27.18 -4.97 -23.33
CA SER A 62 26.08 -4.66 -22.43
C SER A 62 24.70 -4.73 -23.10
N ARG A 63 24.61 -4.33 -24.37
CA ARG A 63 23.38 -4.47 -25.16
C ARG A 63 23.02 -5.93 -25.41
N ALA A 64 23.99 -6.79 -25.73
CA ALA A 64 23.77 -8.23 -25.87
C ALA A 64 23.32 -8.83 -24.52
N GLY A 65 23.98 -8.45 -23.41
CA GLY A 65 23.55 -8.84 -22.06
C GLY A 65 22.13 -8.39 -21.72
N TYR A 66 21.71 -7.21 -22.15
CA TYR A 66 20.31 -6.76 -21.98
C TYR A 66 19.30 -7.68 -22.67
N LEU A 67 19.60 -8.17 -23.88
CA LEU A 67 18.71 -9.08 -24.60
C LEU A 67 18.50 -10.38 -23.81
N LEU A 68 19.54 -10.91 -23.21
CA LEU A 68 19.47 -12.12 -22.35
C LEU A 68 18.75 -11.83 -21.04
N ALA A 69 18.95 -10.67 -20.42
CA ALA A 69 18.33 -10.26 -19.16
C ALA A 69 16.89 -9.73 -19.32
N ARG A 70 16.43 -9.48 -20.54
CA ARG A 70 15.13 -8.85 -20.84
C ARG A 70 13.94 -9.52 -20.14
N PRO A 71 13.80 -10.85 -20.07
CA PRO A 71 12.68 -11.49 -19.37
C PRO A 71 12.68 -11.16 -17.86
N ALA A 72 13.84 -11.24 -17.22
CA ALA A 72 13.98 -10.93 -15.79
C ALA A 72 13.70 -9.44 -15.49
N LEU A 73 14.21 -8.55 -16.33
CA LEU A 73 13.96 -7.11 -16.21
C LEU A 73 12.49 -6.75 -16.45
N LYS A 74 11.80 -7.47 -17.33
CA LYS A 74 10.36 -7.29 -17.56
C LYS A 74 9.58 -7.69 -16.30
N MET A 75 9.86 -8.84 -15.70
CA MET A 75 9.23 -9.31 -14.46
C MET A 75 9.45 -8.33 -13.31
N LEU A 76 10.67 -7.82 -13.15
CA LEU A 76 10.98 -6.79 -12.15
C LEU A 76 10.17 -5.51 -12.37
N ARG A 77 10.07 -5.06 -13.62
CA ARG A 77 9.31 -3.85 -13.98
C ARG A 77 7.81 -4.02 -13.70
N GLU A 78 7.25 -5.17 -14.00
CA GLU A 78 5.84 -5.47 -13.74
C GLU A 78 5.55 -5.49 -12.23
N ARG A 79 6.47 -6.06 -11.44
CA ARG A 79 6.34 -6.08 -9.97
C ARG A 79 6.46 -4.69 -9.33
N LEU A 80 7.22 -3.79 -9.93
CA LEU A 80 7.44 -2.42 -9.44
C LEU A 80 6.50 -1.40 -10.10
N ASP A 81 5.54 -1.84 -10.91
CA ASP A 81 4.64 -0.93 -11.62
C ASP A 81 3.60 -0.34 -10.65
N PRO A 82 3.67 0.97 -10.34
CA PRO A 82 2.74 1.59 -9.40
C PRO A 82 1.28 1.58 -9.88
N ARG A 83 1.04 1.35 -11.17
CA ARG A 83 -0.31 1.31 -11.75
C ARG A 83 -1.11 0.11 -11.27
N THR A 84 -0.43 -0.99 -10.94
CA THR A 84 -1.06 -2.21 -10.40
C THR A 84 -1.54 -2.05 -8.95
N TYR A 85 -1.09 -1.02 -8.25
CA TYR A 85 -1.44 -0.70 -6.86
C TYR A 85 -2.29 0.56 -6.76
N ASN A 86 -2.88 1.02 -7.88
CA ASN A 86 -3.71 2.22 -7.90
C ASN A 86 -5.08 1.95 -7.29
N GLY A 87 -5.58 2.92 -6.54
CA GLY A 87 -6.88 2.86 -5.88
C GLY A 87 -6.77 2.80 -4.37
N ALA A 88 -6.76 3.97 -3.71
CA ALA A 88 -6.76 4.09 -2.26
C ALA A 88 -8.17 4.48 -1.77
N MET A 89 -8.71 3.74 -0.80
CA MET A 89 -10.01 4.03 -0.21
C MET A 89 -9.90 5.16 0.82
N PHE A 90 -10.81 6.12 0.76
CA PHE A 90 -11.06 7.03 1.87
C PHE A 90 -11.89 6.32 2.94
N LEU A 91 -11.31 6.16 4.12
CA LEU A 91 -11.97 5.57 5.27
C LEU A 91 -12.85 6.60 6.00
N GLY A 92 -13.86 6.11 6.74
CA GLY A 92 -14.74 6.95 7.56
C GLY A 92 -15.89 7.62 6.81
N LEU A 93 -16.10 7.28 5.53
CA LEU A 93 -17.25 7.74 4.74
C LEU A 93 -18.39 6.72 4.76
N ASN A 94 -19.63 7.19 4.56
CA ASN A 94 -20.81 6.32 4.49
C ASN A 94 -20.93 5.53 3.17
N GLY A 95 -19.98 5.67 2.28
CA GLY A 95 -19.92 4.98 0.99
C GLY A 95 -18.48 4.71 0.58
N VAL A 96 -18.30 3.87 -0.44
CA VAL A 96 -16.99 3.58 -1.02
C VAL A 96 -16.54 4.77 -1.87
N CYS A 97 -15.46 5.40 -1.49
CA CYS A 97 -14.82 6.47 -2.24
C CYS A 97 -13.36 6.11 -2.48
N ILE A 98 -12.97 5.98 -3.75
CA ILE A 98 -11.63 5.56 -4.16
C ILE A 98 -10.88 6.72 -4.80
N LYS A 99 -9.71 7.01 -4.29
CA LYS A 99 -8.77 7.96 -4.88
C LYS A 99 -7.88 7.24 -5.88
N SER A 100 -7.92 7.67 -7.14
CA SER A 100 -6.93 7.29 -8.15
C SER A 100 -5.73 8.22 -8.13
N HIS A 101 -4.56 7.72 -8.54
CA HIS A 101 -3.35 8.53 -8.70
C HIS A 101 -3.53 9.54 -9.84
N GLY A 102 -3.16 10.81 -9.62
CA GLY A 102 -3.38 11.89 -10.59
C GLY A 102 -2.61 11.77 -11.91
N GLY A 103 -1.49 11.06 -11.93
CA GLY A 103 -0.68 10.80 -13.12
C GLY A 103 -0.91 9.42 -13.75
N THR A 104 -2.04 8.75 -13.45
CA THR A 104 -2.33 7.42 -13.98
C THR A 104 -2.82 7.45 -15.42
N ASP A 105 -2.61 6.35 -16.14
CA ASP A 105 -3.19 6.10 -17.46
C ASP A 105 -4.47 5.24 -17.35
N ALA A 106 -5.03 4.87 -18.48
CA ALA A 106 -6.25 4.05 -18.55
C ALA A 106 -6.09 2.69 -17.84
N TYR A 107 -4.89 2.09 -17.89
CA TYR A 107 -4.60 0.83 -17.22
C TYR A 107 -4.65 0.97 -15.69
N GLY A 108 -3.95 1.95 -15.13
CA GLY A 108 -3.98 2.18 -13.70
C GLY A 108 -5.36 2.69 -13.22
N PHE A 109 -6.11 3.44 -14.03
CA PHE A 109 -7.47 3.84 -13.69
C PHE A 109 -8.43 2.64 -13.64
N ALA A 110 -8.27 1.66 -14.55
CA ALA A 110 -9.01 0.40 -14.50
C ALA A 110 -8.79 -0.35 -13.19
N HIS A 111 -7.54 -0.43 -12.68
CA HIS A 111 -7.26 -1.01 -11.36
C HIS A 111 -7.98 -0.27 -10.23
N ALA A 112 -8.05 1.05 -10.26
CA ALA A 112 -8.80 1.80 -9.25
C ALA A 112 -10.31 1.47 -9.29
N LEU A 113 -10.89 1.24 -10.47
CA LEU A 113 -12.27 0.79 -10.61
C LEU A 113 -12.46 -0.64 -10.12
N GLU A 114 -11.50 -1.54 -10.37
CA GLU A 114 -11.53 -2.92 -9.84
C GLU A 114 -11.51 -2.92 -8.32
N VAL A 115 -10.67 -2.07 -7.68
CA VAL A 115 -10.65 -1.89 -6.23
C VAL A 115 -12.02 -1.40 -5.73
N ALA A 116 -12.61 -0.39 -6.37
CA ALA A 116 -13.92 0.13 -6.00
C ALA A 116 -15.00 -0.95 -6.09
N HIS A 117 -15.03 -1.70 -7.17
CA HIS A 117 -15.96 -2.80 -7.39
C HIS A 117 -15.81 -3.89 -6.31
N HIS A 118 -14.56 -4.31 -6.05
CA HIS A 118 -14.26 -5.33 -5.04
C HIS A 118 -14.71 -4.92 -3.64
N LEU A 119 -14.40 -3.70 -3.20
CA LEU A 119 -14.78 -3.19 -1.90
C LEU A 119 -16.30 -3.01 -1.76
N THR A 120 -16.98 -2.60 -2.83
CA THR A 120 -18.44 -2.49 -2.83
C THR A 120 -19.10 -3.86 -2.76
N THR A 121 -18.62 -4.83 -3.54
CA THR A 121 -19.15 -6.20 -3.54
C THR A 121 -18.98 -6.90 -2.19
N LYS A 122 -17.90 -6.58 -1.47
CA LYS A 122 -17.64 -7.12 -0.12
C LYS A 122 -18.29 -6.35 1.02
N SER A 123 -19.08 -5.31 0.72
CA SER A 123 -19.75 -4.47 1.74
C SER A 123 -18.77 -4.01 2.84
N ILE A 124 -17.59 -3.54 2.44
CA ILE A 124 -16.48 -3.20 3.37
C ILE A 124 -16.92 -2.25 4.48
N ASN A 125 -17.80 -1.28 4.18
CA ASN A 125 -18.27 -0.32 5.18
C ASN A 125 -19.10 -0.99 6.27
N ASP A 126 -19.87 -2.02 5.94
CA ASP A 126 -20.68 -2.75 6.93
C ASP A 126 -19.77 -3.62 7.80
N SER A 127 -18.74 -4.25 7.21
CA SER A 127 -17.72 -4.97 7.97
C SER A 127 -16.98 -4.05 8.94
N ILE A 128 -16.56 -2.87 8.50
CA ILE A 128 -15.89 -1.88 9.36
C ILE A 128 -16.80 -1.45 10.52
N LYS A 129 -18.09 -1.18 10.25
CA LYS A 129 -19.06 -0.81 11.30
C LYS A 129 -19.25 -1.92 12.33
N GLU A 130 -19.34 -3.16 11.86
CA GLU A 130 -19.50 -4.32 12.75
C GLU A 130 -18.27 -4.55 13.62
N ASP A 131 -17.05 -4.46 13.03
CA ASP A 131 -15.79 -4.54 13.77
C ASP A 131 -15.70 -3.46 14.86
N PHE A 132 -16.06 -2.22 14.53
CA PHE A 132 -16.09 -1.13 15.52
C PHE A 132 -17.12 -1.37 16.62
N ARG A 133 -18.29 -1.89 16.30
CA ARG A 133 -19.32 -2.23 17.28
C ARG A 133 -18.82 -3.30 18.26
N GLN A 134 -18.16 -4.32 17.75
CA GLN A 134 -17.60 -5.39 18.59
C GLN A 134 -16.52 -4.84 19.54
N VAL A 135 -15.62 -3.99 19.02
CA VAL A 135 -14.59 -3.34 19.83
C VAL A 135 -15.18 -2.50 20.96
N GLN A 136 -16.26 -1.75 20.70
CA GLN A 136 -16.93 -0.96 21.73
C GLN A 136 -17.51 -1.84 22.84
N LEU A 137 -18.18 -2.95 22.47
CA LEU A 137 -18.71 -3.90 23.43
C LEU A 137 -17.62 -4.53 24.32
N ASP A 138 -16.49 -4.90 23.69
CA ASP A 138 -15.37 -5.47 24.42
C ASP A 138 -14.73 -4.44 25.38
N MET A 139 -14.61 -3.19 24.99
CA MET A 139 -14.11 -2.11 25.86
C MET A 139 -15.05 -1.83 27.04
N GLU A 140 -16.37 -1.80 26.82
CA GLU A 140 -17.37 -1.61 27.88
C GLU A 140 -17.34 -2.77 28.87
N SER A 141 -17.23 -4.02 28.40
CA SER A 141 -17.12 -5.17 29.27
C SER A 141 -15.88 -5.17 30.16
N HIS A 142 -14.73 -4.78 29.60
CA HIS A 142 -13.49 -4.64 30.37
C HIS A 142 -13.55 -3.50 31.39
N ALA A 143 -14.21 -2.38 31.06
CA ALA A 143 -14.38 -1.26 31.99
C ALA A 143 -15.27 -1.65 33.19
N GLN A 144 -16.31 -2.45 32.99
CA GLN A 144 -17.18 -2.94 34.07
C GLN A 144 -16.47 -3.90 35.01
N VAL A 145 -15.61 -4.78 34.49
CA VAL A 145 -14.80 -5.71 35.29
C VAL A 145 -13.73 -4.99 36.11
N ALA A 146 -13.20 -3.85 35.65
CA ALA A 146 -12.20 -3.08 36.36
C ALA A 146 -12.77 -2.19 37.50
N THR A 147 -14.08 -2.01 37.56
CA THR A 147 -14.77 -1.15 38.54
C THR A 147 -15.56 -1.93 39.59
N GLY A 148 -15.65 -3.27 39.50
CA GLY A 148 -16.27 -4.18 40.47
C GLY A 148 -15.22 -4.93 41.27
#